data_6cdc3b5ed1a0a841ae2c4cd0fd15dee8
#
_entry.id   6cdc3b5ed1a0a841ae2c4cd0fd15dee8
#
_cell.length_a   1.000
_cell.length_b   1.000
_cell.length_c   1.000
_cell.angle_alpha   90.00
_cell.angle_beta   90.00
_cell.angle_gamma   90.00
#
_symmetry.space_group_name_H-M   'P 1'
#
loop_
_entity.id
_entity.type
_entity.pdbx_description
1 polymer ?
#
loop_
_entity_poly.entity_id
_entity_poly.type
_entity_poly.pdbx_seq_one_letter_code
_entity_poly.pdbx_strand_id
1 'polypeptide(L)'
;MLWQDTIDLYKPSIELLYKEFSKSFSYTFFDPWINLYKRGYYQEIHAHKGHDISSIFFANEGENFSKLFFFDRHSCNFSCKYEELISYTNTHNLNYKKGDIIFFSSHLLHGVTSHESDVVRKTMSANLNIKEIF
;
A
#
# COMPACT_ATOMS: atom_id res chain seq x y z
N MET A 1 8.78 18.26 5.33
CA MET A 1 8.98 17.20 6.36
C MET A 1 10.44 16.79 6.30
N LEU A 2 11.13 16.91 7.41
CA LEU A 2 12.52 16.46 7.49
C LEU A 2 12.57 14.93 7.50
N TRP A 3 13.69 14.35 7.12
CA TRP A 3 13.90 12.90 7.11
C TRP A 3 13.59 12.25 8.46
N GLN A 4 14.05 12.87 9.55
CA GLN A 4 13.79 12.38 10.90
C GLN A 4 12.30 12.37 11.25
N ASP A 5 11.55 13.39 10.86
CA ASP A 5 10.10 13.45 11.10
C ASP A 5 9.36 12.27 10.44
N THR A 6 9.84 11.86 9.26
CA THR A 6 9.26 10.71 8.55
C THR A 6 9.55 9.40 9.28
N ILE A 7 10.78 9.20 9.74
CA ILE A 7 11.15 8.03 10.53
C ILE A 7 10.32 7.97 11.81
N ASP A 8 10.19 9.09 12.50
CA ASP A 8 9.42 9.20 13.75
C ASP A 8 7.93 8.91 13.52
N LEU A 9 7.39 9.31 12.38
CA LEU A 9 6.01 8.98 12.00
C LEU A 9 5.80 7.47 11.82
N TYR A 10 6.76 6.78 11.20
CA TYR A 10 6.64 5.35 10.89
C TYR A 10 6.97 4.43 12.06
N LYS A 11 7.84 4.87 12.97
CA LYS A 11 8.38 4.04 14.06
C LYS A 11 7.30 3.33 14.90
N PRO A 12 6.26 4.00 15.41
CA PRO A 12 5.22 3.32 16.19
C PRO A 12 4.49 2.23 15.42
N SER A 13 4.28 2.45 14.12
CA SER A 13 3.62 1.48 13.25
C SER A 13 4.51 0.26 12.95
N ILE A 14 5.81 0.45 12.84
CA ILE A 14 6.77 -0.65 12.69
C ILE A 14 6.83 -1.48 13.98
N GLU A 15 6.75 -0.86 15.14
CA GLU A 15 6.68 -1.57 16.42
C GLU A 15 5.42 -2.45 16.53
N LEU A 16 4.31 -2.03 15.94
CA LEU A 16 3.11 -2.88 15.82
C LEU A 16 3.34 -4.09 14.90
N LEU A 17 4.08 -3.92 13.80
CA LEU A 17 4.46 -5.05 12.95
C LEU A 17 5.26 -6.11 13.71
N TYR A 18 6.15 -5.71 14.59
CA TYR A 18 6.90 -6.66 15.42
C TYR A 18 5.98 -7.55 16.25
N LYS A 19 4.89 -6.97 16.77
CA LYS A 19 3.89 -7.72 17.52
C LYS A 19 3.12 -8.69 16.64
N GLU A 20 2.71 -8.26 15.45
CA GLU A 20 2.00 -9.10 14.49
C GLU A 20 2.84 -10.28 14.01
N PHE A 21 4.12 -10.07 13.76
CA PHE A 21 5.03 -11.13 13.33
C PHE A 21 5.62 -11.95 14.48
N SER A 22 5.38 -11.56 15.74
CA SER A 22 6.03 -12.15 16.91
C SER A 22 7.56 -12.14 16.82
N LYS A 23 8.10 -11.22 16.05
CA LYS A 23 9.53 -11.01 15.80
C LYS A 23 9.81 -9.55 15.57
N SER A 24 11.01 -9.12 15.96
CA SER A 24 11.54 -7.82 15.58
C SER A 24 12.57 -7.97 14.47
N PHE A 25 12.87 -6.88 13.79
CA PHE A 25 13.89 -6.84 12.76
C PHE A 25 14.57 -5.47 12.72
N SER A 26 15.83 -5.45 12.33
CA SER A 26 16.49 -4.23 11.92
C SER A 26 16.24 -3.98 10.42
N TYR A 27 16.22 -2.73 10.01
CA TYR A 27 15.85 -2.38 8.64
C TYR A 27 16.61 -1.15 8.13
N THR A 28 16.69 -1.05 6.81
CA THR A 28 17.02 0.19 6.11
C THR A 28 15.72 0.81 5.61
N PHE A 29 15.49 2.07 5.95
CA PHE A 29 14.36 2.86 5.46
C PHE A 29 14.82 3.69 4.27
N PHE A 30 14.15 3.55 3.13
CA PHE A 30 14.47 4.28 1.91
C PHE A 30 13.67 5.57 1.82
N ASP A 31 14.19 6.54 1.06
CA ASP A 31 13.57 7.86 0.91
C ASP A 31 12.10 7.75 0.54
N PRO A 32 11.20 8.32 1.36
CA PRO A 32 9.79 8.34 1.06
C PRO A 32 9.49 9.31 -0.09
N TRP A 33 8.39 9.05 -0.78
CA TRP A 33 7.89 9.96 -1.81
C TRP A 33 6.41 10.24 -1.63
N ILE A 34 6.01 11.45 -2.04
CA ILE A 34 4.62 11.90 -1.97
C ILE A 34 3.95 11.64 -3.30
N ASN A 35 2.74 11.07 -3.23
CA ASN A 35 1.85 10.89 -4.38
C ASN A 35 0.68 11.85 -4.27
N LEU A 36 0.42 12.58 -5.34
CA LEU A 36 -0.72 13.49 -5.47
C LEU A 36 -1.60 13.00 -6.61
N TYR A 37 -2.79 12.51 -6.27
CA TYR A 37 -3.77 12.05 -7.26
C TYR A 37 -4.79 13.14 -7.53
N LYS A 38 -4.75 13.69 -8.72
CA LYS A 38 -5.77 14.59 -9.26
C LYS A 38 -6.83 13.78 -10.02
N ARG A 39 -7.96 14.38 -10.35
CA ARG A 39 -9.01 13.71 -11.12
C ARG A 39 -8.44 13.01 -12.37
N GLY A 40 -8.81 11.75 -12.55
CA GLY A 40 -8.36 10.90 -13.64
C GLY A 40 -7.00 10.24 -13.44
N TYR A 41 -6.24 10.59 -12.40
CA TYR A 41 -4.97 9.95 -12.10
C TYR A 41 -5.22 8.55 -11.52
N TYR A 42 -4.40 7.61 -11.93
CA TYR A 42 -4.42 6.23 -11.47
C TYR A 42 -2.99 5.69 -11.42
N GLN A 43 -2.82 4.51 -10.90
CA GLN A 43 -1.53 3.82 -10.96
C GLN A 43 -1.74 2.39 -11.44
N GLU A 44 -0.98 2.00 -12.45
CA GLU A 44 -0.99 0.65 -13.00
C GLU A 44 -0.55 -0.38 -11.97
N ILE A 45 -0.93 -1.63 -12.23
CA ILE A 45 -0.52 -2.77 -11.40
C ILE A 45 1.00 -2.92 -11.49
N HIS A 46 1.64 -2.96 -10.34
CA HIS A 46 3.09 -3.07 -10.21
C HIS A 46 3.48 -3.73 -8.88
N ALA A 47 4.77 -4.02 -8.74
CA ALA A 47 5.41 -4.44 -7.49
C ALA A 47 6.73 -3.68 -7.32
N HIS A 48 7.24 -3.62 -6.11
CA HIS A 48 8.48 -2.93 -5.81
C HIS A 48 9.64 -3.92 -5.73
N LYS A 49 10.32 -4.13 -6.85
CA LYS A 49 11.49 -5.01 -6.92
C LYS A 49 12.66 -4.48 -6.08
N GLY A 50 13.36 -5.37 -5.40
CA GLY A 50 14.54 -5.01 -4.60
C GLY A 50 14.24 -4.52 -3.19
N HIS A 51 12.97 -4.55 -2.77
CA HIS A 51 12.55 -4.20 -1.42
C HIS A 51 11.78 -5.36 -0.77
N ASP A 52 11.76 -5.38 0.56
CA ASP A 52 11.07 -6.41 1.34
C ASP A 52 9.67 -5.97 1.74
N ILE A 53 9.55 -4.77 2.28
CA ILE A 53 8.29 -4.21 2.78
C ILE A 53 8.04 -2.87 2.11
N SER A 54 6.85 -2.69 1.58
CA SER A 54 6.34 -1.42 1.10
C SER A 54 5.30 -0.86 2.06
N SER A 55 5.18 0.45 2.10
CA SER A 55 4.22 1.12 2.97
C SER A 55 3.57 2.31 2.29
N ILE A 56 2.34 2.61 2.72
CA ILE A 56 1.61 3.80 2.29
C ILE A 56 0.97 4.44 3.51
N PHE A 57 1.28 5.73 3.71
CA PHE A 57 0.60 6.61 4.65
C PHE A 57 -0.47 7.42 3.91
N PHE A 58 -1.69 7.43 4.44
CA PHE A 58 -2.83 8.15 3.87
C PHE A 58 -2.99 9.51 4.56
N ALA A 59 -2.57 10.58 3.89
CA ALA A 59 -2.59 11.92 4.46
C ALA A 59 -3.97 12.57 4.47
N ASN A 60 -4.89 12.12 3.62
CA ASN A 60 -6.28 12.56 3.59
C ASN A 60 -7.22 11.47 3.10
N GLU A 61 -8.51 11.70 3.28
CA GLU A 61 -9.62 10.86 2.81
C GLU A 61 -10.72 11.74 2.22
N GLY A 62 -11.60 11.18 1.43
CA GLY A 62 -12.71 11.90 0.83
C GLY A 62 -13.59 11.02 -0.05
N GLU A 63 -14.75 11.57 -0.43
CA GLU A 63 -15.65 10.88 -1.35
C GLU A 63 -15.05 10.75 -2.75
N ASN A 64 -15.30 9.61 -3.37
CA ASN A 64 -14.84 9.29 -4.73
C ASN A 64 -13.30 9.34 -4.88
N PHE A 65 -12.57 9.18 -3.76
CA PHE A 65 -11.13 9.01 -3.81
C PHE A 65 -10.77 7.66 -4.43
N SER A 66 -9.70 7.66 -5.20
CA SER A 66 -9.11 6.44 -5.73
C SER A 66 -8.75 5.48 -4.60
N LYS A 67 -8.84 4.20 -4.90
CA LYS A 67 -8.58 3.12 -3.95
C LYS A 67 -7.30 2.40 -4.30
N LEU A 68 -6.51 2.10 -3.29
CA LEU A 68 -5.47 1.10 -3.40
C LEU A 68 -6.13 -0.27 -3.53
N PHE A 69 -5.66 -1.08 -4.45
CA PHE A 69 -6.09 -2.45 -4.59
C PHE A 69 -4.90 -3.40 -4.72
N PHE A 70 -5.08 -4.61 -4.23
CA PHE A 70 -4.16 -5.72 -4.43
C PHE A 70 -4.72 -6.66 -5.48
N PHE A 71 -3.83 -7.16 -6.34
CA PHE A 71 -4.19 -8.04 -7.44
C PHE A 71 -3.58 -9.43 -7.21
N ASP A 72 -4.42 -10.47 -7.28
CA ASP A 72 -3.95 -11.85 -7.20
C ASP A 72 -3.51 -12.33 -8.59
N ARG A 73 -2.19 -12.47 -8.75
CA ARG A 73 -1.59 -12.96 -9.99
C ARG A 73 -1.92 -14.42 -10.34
N HIS A 74 -2.32 -15.19 -9.35
CA HIS A 74 -2.64 -16.59 -9.53
C HIS A 74 -4.10 -16.82 -9.95
N SER A 75 -4.91 -15.78 -9.91
CA SER A 75 -6.22 -15.82 -10.51
C SER A 75 -6.06 -15.92 -12.01
N CYS A 76 -6.38 -17.05 -12.56
CA CYS A 76 -6.54 -17.15 -13.98
C CYS A 76 -7.66 -16.20 -14.43
N ASN A 77 -7.53 -15.65 -15.63
CA ASN A 77 -8.58 -14.86 -16.26
C ASN A 77 -9.79 -15.75 -16.60
N PHE A 78 -10.51 -16.17 -15.60
CA PHE A 78 -11.79 -16.83 -15.77
C PHE A 78 -12.85 -15.75 -15.92
N SER A 79 -12.98 -15.15 -17.09
CA SER A 79 -14.17 -14.36 -17.39
C SER A 79 -15.32 -15.31 -17.68
N CYS A 80 -15.93 -15.88 -16.66
CA CYS A 80 -17.02 -16.81 -16.88
C CYS A 80 -17.92 -16.91 -15.63
N LYS A 81 -19.07 -17.49 -15.85
CA LYS A 81 -20.03 -17.78 -14.77
C LYS A 81 -19.45 -18.62 -13.62
N TYR A 82 -18.32 -19.24 -13.82
CA TYR A 82 -17.63 -19.97 -12.78
C TYR A 82 -17.15 -19.04 -11.64
N GLU A 83 -16.68 -17.83 -11.95
CA GLU A 83 -16.32 -16.85 -10.92
C GLU A 83 -17.54 -16.47 -10.05
N GLU A 84 -18.71 -16.34 -10.66
CA GLU A 84 -19.95 -16.08 -9.92
C GLU A 84 -20.30 -17.23 -8.98
N LEU A 85 -20.08 -18.47 -9.42
CA LEU A 85 -20.36 -19.67 -8.61
C LEU A 85 -19.49 -19.75 -7.37
N ILE A 86 -18.21 -19.39 -7.47
CA ILE A 86 -17.25 -19.49 -6.36
C ILE A 86 -17.10 -18.17 -5.60
N SER A 87 -17.86 -17.14 -5.98
CA SER A 87 -17.75 -15.78 -5.40
C SER A 87 -16.31 -15.27 -5.36
N TYR A 88 -15.53 -15.57 -6.40
CA TYR A 88 -14.13 -15.26 -6.47
C TYR A 88 -13.88 -13.86 -7.04
N THR A 89 -12.93 -13.14 -6.46
CA THR A 89 -12.41 -11.89 -7.02
C THR A 89 -10.89 -11.91 -7.03
N ASN A 90 -10.29 -11.39 -8.10
CA ASN A 90 -8.85 -11.23 -8.21
C ASN A 90 -8.34 -9.86 -7.76
N THR A 91 -9.25 -8.99 -7.36
CA THR A 91 -8.94 -7.63 -6.95
C THR A 91 -9.53 -7.34 -5.58
N HIS A 92 -8.68 -6.92 -4.65
CA HIS A 92 -9.06 -6.61 -3.28
C HIS A 92 -8.82 -5.13 -3.01
N ASN A 93 -9.89 -4.35 -2.94
CA ASN A 93 -9.82 -2.94 -2.60
C ASN A 93 -9.60 -2.75 -1.10
N LEU A 94 -8.68 -1.84 -0.77
CA LEU A 94 -8.44 -1.47 0.61
C LEU A 94 -9.28 -0.26 1.01
N ASN A 95 -9.98 -0.39 2.13
CA ASN A 95 -10.60 0.75 2.81
C ASN A 95 -9.60 1.33 3.81
N TYR A 96 -9.47 2.65 3.82
CA TYR A 96 -8.56 3.37 4.70
C TYR A 96 -9.20 4.63 5.25
N LYS A 97 -8.58 5.16 6.30
CA LYS A 97 -8.92 6.47 6.88
C LYS A 97 -7.68 7.36 6.86
N LYS A 98 -7.90 8.66 6.92
CA LYS A 98 -6.83 9.63 7.12
C LYS A 98 -5.99 9.25 8.35
N GLY A 99 -4.67 9.22 8.18
CA GLY A 99 -3.71 8.87 9.23
C GLY A 99 -3.32 7.39 9.27
N ASP A 100 -4.02 6.52 8.52
CA ASP A 100 -3.63 5.11 8.44
C ASP A 100 -2.28 4.96 7.73
N ILE A 101 -1.50 4.00 8.22
CA ILE A 101 -0.32 3.47 7.52
C ILE A 101 -0.57 2.00 7.28
N ILE A 102 -0.38 1.55 6.05
CA ILE A 102 -0.40 0.14 5.72
C ILE A 102 1.00 -0.33 5.36
N PHE A 103 1.27 -1.58 5.68
CA PHE A 103 2.48 -2.29 5.27
C PHE A 103 2.09 -3.55 4.51
N PHE A 104 2.85 -3.86 3.48
CA PHE A 104 2.65 -5.07 2.70
C PHE A 104 3.97 -5.55 2.09
N SER A 105 4.03 -6.82 1.73
CA SER A 105 5.19 -7.34 1.01
C SER A 105 5.38 -6.58 -0.31
N SER A 106 6.59 -6.12 -0.56
CA SER A 106 6.93 -5.42 -1.80
C SER A 106 6.70 -6.26 -3.07
N HIS A 107 6.53 -7.58 -2.93
CA HIS A 107 6.25 -8.49 -4.03
C HIS A 107 4.76 -8.55 -4.41
N LEU A 108 3.86 -8.02 -3.57
CA LEU A 108 2.44 -8.00 -3.87
C LEU A 108 2.15 -7.05 -5.03
N LEU A 109 1.47 -7.56 -6.04
CA LEU A 109 0.94 -6.73 -7.13
C LEU A 109 -0.17 -5.83 -6.59
N HIS A 110 -0.06 -4.56 -6.86
CA HIS A 110 -1.02 -3.55 -6.42
C HIS A 110 -1.09 -2.40 -7.40
N GLY A 111 -2.14 -1.65 -7.31
CA GLY A 111 -2.37 -0.47 -8.13
C GLY A 111 -3.32 0.49 -7.43
N VAL A 112 -3.64 1.58 -8.10
CA VAL A 112 -4.57 2.60 -7.60
C VAL A 112 -5.60 2.87 -8.69
N THR A 113 -6.88 2.77 -8.33
CA THR A 113 -7.99 3.04 -9.25
C THR A 113 -8.00 4.50 -9.69
N SER A 114 -8.74 4.82 -10.76
CA SER A 114 -8.92 6.20 -11.20
C SER A 114 -9.46 7.09 -10.07
N HIS A 115 -8.90 8.27 -9.93
CA HIS A 115 -9.34 9.25 -8.93
C HIS A 115 -10.49 10.08 -9.49
N GLU A 116 -11.65 10.00 -8.87
CA GLU A 116 -12.90 10.59 -9.36
C GLU A 116 -13.32 11.85 -8.57
N SER A 117 -12.42 12.44 -7.81
CA SER A 117 -12.66 13.64 -7.00
C SER A 117 -11.85 14.84 -7.51
N ASP A 118 -12.38 16.05 -7.32
CA ASP A 118 -11.63 17.28 -7.54
C ASP A 118 -10.70 17.65 -6.38
N VAL A 119 -10.92 17.01 -5.22
CA VAL A 119 -10.02 17.11 -4.07
C VAL A 119 -8.83 16.21 -4.29
N VAL A 120 -7.62 16.74 -4.24
CA VAL A 120 -6.38 15.97 -4.46
C VAL A 120 -6.20 14.94 -3.34
N ARG A 121 -6.10 13.66 -3.70
CA ARG A 121 -5.72 12.60 -2.76
C ARG A 121 -4.21 12.65 -2.53
N LYS A 122 -3.80 12.59 -1.27
CA LYS A 122 -2.40 12.69 -0.85
C LYS A 122 -1.98 11.45 -0.09
N THR A 123 -0.92 10.81 -0.55
CA THR A 123 -0.29 9.68 0.15
C THR A 123 1.22 9.86 0.20
N MET A 124 1.85 9.20 1.15
CA MET A 124 3.31 9.07 1.18
C MET A 124 3.65 7.58 1.17
N SER A 125 4.50 7.19 0.24
CA SER A 125 4.97 5.82 0.12
C SER A 125 6.42 5.71 0.58
N ALA A 126 6.78 4.57 1.13
CA ALA A 126 8.15 4.26 1.51
C ALA A 126 8.41 2.77 1.42
N ASN A 127 9.67 2.41 1.24
CA ASN A 127 10.13 1.03 1.21
C ASN A 127 11.15 0.76 2.32
N LEU A 128 11.16 -0.47 2.82
CA LEU A 128 12.09 -0.94 3.82
C LEU A 128 12.74 -2.24 3.34
N ASN A 129 14.01 -2.41 3.67
CA ASN A 129 14.70 -3.69 3.53
C ASN A 129 15.09 -4.22 4.91
N ILE A 130 14.79 -5.48 5.16
CA ILE A 130 15.13 -6.18 6.39
C ILE A 130 16.62 -6.50 6.36
N LYS A 131 17.32 -6.21 7.45
CA LYS A 131 18.74 -6.55 7.61
C LYS A 131 18.89 -7.82 8.45
N GLU A 132 18.30 -7.84 9.63
CA GLU A 132 18.39 -8.94 10.57
C GLU A 132 17.03 -9.17 11.23
N ILE A 133 16.75 -10.43 11.55
CA ILE A 133 15.51 -10.85 12.25
C ILE A 133 15.92 -11.39 13.62
N PHE A 134 15.22 -10.95 14.66
CA PHE A 134 15.48 -11.32 16.06
C PHE A 134 14.36 -12.14 16.68
#